data_1223d9de955cbc602161b5d71e42480c
#
_entry.id   1223d9de955cbc602161b5d71e42480c
#
_cell.length_a   1.000
_cell.length_b   1.000
_cell.length_c   1.000
_cell.angle_alpha   90.00
_cell.angle_beta   90.00
_cell.angle_gamma   90.00
#
_symmetry.space_group_name_H-M   'P 1'
#
loop_
_entity.id
_entity.type
_entity.pdbx_description
1 polymer ?
#
loop_
_entity_poly.entity_id
_entity_poly.type
_entity_poly.pdbx_seq_one_letter_code
_entity_poly.pdbx_strand_id
1 'polypeptide(L)'
;MSSTEFYVAKDTTYKLPEGLFKARITHIDKRPVKGARDGARNVIIHFEVLVKGMERFECCARATFPDDNSRNSRLRMFLEDLLGKQFFADHADQNIDLNTVLRNKWCEIDLIHGKHDEKFDWPLVLVENVYPSPEPKEDETKK
;
A
#
# COMPACT_ATOMS: atom_id res chain seq x y z
N MET A 1 -36.81 0.13 5.85
CA MET A 1 -36.28 1.42 6.11
C MET A 1 -35.91 2.12 4.84
N SER A 2 -36.68 3.03 4.47
CA SER A 2 -36.35 3.85 3.32
C SER A 2 -35.30 4.85 3.72
N SER A 3 -34.30 4.96 2.96
CA SER A 3 -33.29 5.90 3.29
C SER A 3 -33.05 6.83 2.12
N THR A 4 -33.41 8.07 2.32
CA THR A 4 -32.99 9.13 1.44
C THR A 4 -31.68 9.74 1.96
N GLU A 5 -31.20 9.24 3.08
CA GLU A 5 -29.94 9.71 3.65
C GLU A 5 -28.76 9.16 2.84
N PHE A 6 -27.82 10.04 2.58
CA PHE A 6 -26.57 9.66 1.93
C PHE A 6 -25.41 10.01 2.86
N TYR A 7 -24.67 9.00 3.27
CA TYR A 7 -23.51 9.23 4.11
C TYR A 7 -22.36 9.77 3.24
N VAL A 8 -21.91 10.96 3.58
CA VAL A 8 -20.76 11.57 2.90
C VAL A 8 -19.51 11.18 3.68
N ALA A 9 -18.78 10.24 3.12
CA ALA A 9 -17.54 9.81 3.75
C ALA A 9 -16.50 10.93 3.70
N LYS A 10 -15.69 11.00 4.75
CA LYS A 10 -14.57 11.93 4.76
C LYS A 10 -13.63 11.56 3.61
N ASP A 11 -13.20 12.56 2.87
CA ASP A 11 -12.23 12.34 1.81
C ASP A 11 -10.92 11.89 2.41
N THR A 12 -10.49 10.67 2.07
CA THR A 12 -9.24 10.09 2.55
C THR A 12 -8.12 10.20 1.52
N THR A 13 -8.40 10.83 0.39
CA THR A 13 -7.39 11.06 -0.65
C THR A 13 -6.56 12.27 -0.28
N TYR A 14 -5.34 12.03 0.12
CA TYR A 14 -4.44 13.10 0.54
C TYR A 14 -3.52 13.49 -0.62
N LYS A 15 -3.18 14.79 -0.63
CA LYS A 15 -2.30 15.37 -1.64
C LYS A 15 -0.84 15.10 -1.27
N LEU A 16 -0.38 13.90 -1.55
CA LEU A 16 0.99 13.50 -1.25
C LEU A 16 1.90 13.90 -2.42
N PRO A 17 3.03 14.58 -2.13
CA PRO A 17 4.01 14.87 -3.17
C PRO A 17 4.81 13.63 -3.55
N GLU A 18 5.54 13.70 -4.64
CA GLU A 18 6.51 12.67 -4.98
C GLU A 18 7.64 12.67 -3.96
N GLY A 19 8.25 11.52 -3.73
CA GLY A 19 9.39 11.40 -2.85
C GLY A 19 9.34 10.14 -2.00
N LEU A 20 10.29 10.05 -1.10
CA LEU A 20 10.46 8.91 -0.21
C LEU A 20 9.82 9.22 1.15
N PHE A 21 8.92 8.36 1.58
CA PHE A 21 8.20 8.53 2.84
C PHE A 21 8.26 7.27 3.69
N LYS A 22 8.36 7.46 4.99
CA LYS A 22 8.20 6.36 5.93
C LYS A 22 6.72 6.00 6.04
N ALA A 23 6.43 4.72 6.09
CA ALA A 23 5.06 4.24 6.10
C ALA A 23 4.93 2.94 6.89
N ARG A 24 3.70 2.64 7.28
CA ARG A 24 3.37 1.40 7.96
C ARG A 24 2.27 0.70 7.17
N ILE A 25 2.43 -0.59 6.95
CA ILE A 25 1.40 -1.39 6.29
C ILE A 25 0.27 -1.64 7.28
N THR A 26 -0.94 -1.27 6.89
CA THR A 26 -2.11 -1.44 7.76
C THR A 26 -2.81 -2.77 7.52
N HIS A 27 -3.05 -3.12 6.27
CA HIS A 27 -3.71 -4.36 5.90
C HIS A 27 -3.56 -4.63 4.41
N ILE A 28 -3.91 -5.84 4.01
CA ILE A 28 -3.89 -6.25 2.61
C ILE A 28 -5.27 -6.79 2.25
N ASP A 29 -5.79 -6.33 1.11
CA ASP A 29 -7.05 -6.81 0.55
C ASP A 29 -6.80 -7.56 -0.75
N LYS A 30 -7.69 -8.48 -1.06
CA LYS A 30 -7.79 -9.05 -2.40
C LYS A 30 -9.16 -8.69 -2.97
N ARG A 31 -9.17 -8.12 -4.16
CA ARG A 31 -10.40 -7.71 -4.81
C ARG A 31 -10.48 -8.27 -6.21
N PRO A 32 -11.68 -8.70 -6.66
CA PRO A 32 -11.82 -9.17 -8.03
C PRO A 32 -11.53 -8.03 -9.01
N VAL A 33 -10.91 -8.40 -10.12
CA VAL A 33 -10.68 -7.44 -11.22
C VAL A 33 -12.01 -7.23 -11.93
N LYS A 34 -12.45 -6.00 -12.02
CA LYS A 34 -13.70 -5.64 -12.64
C LYS A 34 -13.69 -6.05 -14.12
N GLY A 35 -14.68 -6.83 -14.50
CA GLY A 35 -14.82 -7.30 -15.89
C GLY A 35 -13.98 -8.51 -16.26
N ALA A 36 -13.16 -9.03 -15.35
CA ALA A 36 -12.39 -10.24 -15.62
C ALA A 36 -13.27 -11.47 -15.58
N ARG A 37 -13.12 -12.34 -16.58
CA ARG A 37 -13.93 -13.57 -16.70
C ARG A 37 -13.30 -14.78 -16.02
N ASP A 38 -12.01 -14.71 -15.76
CA ASP A 38 -11.21 -15.84 -15.26
C ASP A 38 -11.05 -15.85 -13.74
N GLY A 39 -11.78 -14.98 -13.04
CA GLY A 39 -11.65 -14.87 -11.59
C GLY A 39 -10.39 -14.15 -11.13
N ALA A 40 -9.78 -13.40 -12.03
CA ALA A 40 -8.57 -12.65 -11.68
C ALA A 40 -8.83 -11.69 -10.52
N ARG A 41 -7.84 -11.53 -9.65
CA ARG A 41 -7.91 -10.65 -8.49
C ARG A 41 -6.70 -9.75 -8.43
N ASN A 42 -6.87 -8.64 -7.74
CA ASN A 42 -5.77 -7.74 -7.38
C ASN A 42 -5.49 -7.86 -5.88
N VAL A 43 -4.22 -7.80 -5.55
CA VAL A 43 -3.76 -7.68 -4.17
C VAL A 43 -3.48 -6.21 -3.91
N ILE A 44 -4.11 -5.64 -2.90
CA ILE A 44 -3.98 -4.23 -2.57
C ILE A 44 -3.33 -4.12 -1.19
N ILE A 45 -2.16 -3.49 -1.16
CA ILE A 45 -1.42 -3.27 0.08
C ILE A 45 -1.67 -1.82 0.51
N HIS A 46 -2.25 -1.67 1.70
CA HIS A 46 -2.60 -0.35 2.24
C HIS A 46 -1.53 0.14 3.19
N PHE A 47 -1.15 1.40 3.03
CA PHE A 47 -0.12 2.05 3.85
C PHE A 47 -0.70 3.27 4.55
N GLU A 48 -0.27 3.48 5.79
CA GLU A 48 -0.38 4.78 6.45
C GLU A 48 0.96 5.48 6.27
N VAL A 49 0.93 6.69 5.74
CA VAL A 49 2.14 7.43 5.38
C VAL A 49 2.44 8.46 6.44
N LEU A 50 3.66 8.46 6.95
CA LEU A 50 4.13 9.45 7.92
C LEU A 50 4.55 10.71 7.17
N VAL A 51 3.79 11.77 7.37
CA VAL A 51 4.09 13.07 6.78
C VAL A 51 4.62 13.98 7.88
N LYS A 52 5.76 14.60 7.62
CA LYS A 52 6.39 15.50 8.57
C LYS A 52 5.44 16.65 8.95
N GLY A 53 5.29 16.90 10.23
CA GLY A 53 4.40 17.94 10.73
C GLY A 53 3.00 17.48 11.11
N MET A 54 2.70 16.21 10.87
CA MET A 54 1.43 15.61 11.26
C MET A 54 1.58 14.77 12.53
N GLU A 55 0.58 14.86 13.41
CA GLU A 55 0.60 14.11 14.67
C GLU A 55 0.27 12.64 14.48
N ARG A 56 -0.44 12.31 13.42
CA ARG A 56 -0.92 10.95 13.15
C ARG A 56 -0.68 10.59 11.69
N PHE A 57 -0.78 9.31 11.42
CA PHE A 57 -0.77 8.79 10.05
C PHE A 57 -2.13 9.07 9.40
N GLU A 58 -2.36 10.32 9.02
CA GLU A 58 -3.62 10.70 8.39
C GLU A 58 -3.60 10.47 6.89
N CYS A 59 -2.42 10.40 6.31
CA CYS A 59 -2.26 10.20 4.87
C CYS A 59 -2.13 8.72 4.55
N CYS A 60 -2.81 8.31 3.50
CA CYS A 60 -2.82 6.91 3.08
C CYS A 60 -2.35 6.77 1.64
N ALA A 61 -1.69 5.67 1.37
CA ALA A 61 -1.32 5.27 0.02
C ALA A 61 -1.59 3.78 -0.14
N ARG A 62 -1.63 3.31 -1.35
CA ARG A 62 -1.82 1.90 -1.62
C ARG A 62 -1.08 1.48 -2.87
N ALA A 63 -0.62 0.23 -2.85
CA ALA A 63 -0.01 -0.40 -4.01
C ALA A 63 -0.91 -1.55 -4.45
N THR A 64 -1.21 -1.60 -5.74
CA THR A 64 -2.11 -2.60 -6.30
C THR A 64 -1.35 -3.45 -7.31
N PHE A 65 -1.46 -4.76 -7.14
CA PHE A 65 -0.78 -5.73 -8.00
C PHE A 65 -1.74 -6.82 -8.43
N PRO A 66 -1.59 -7.36 -9.63
CA PRO A 66 -2.29 -8.61 -9.98
C PRO A 66 -1.92 -9.70 -8.97
N ASP A 67 -2.89 -10.53 -8.59
CA ASP A 67 -2.65 -11.67 -7.71
C ASP A 67 -1.99 -12.78 -8.51
N ASP A 68 -0.70 -12.67 -8.67
CA ASP A 68 0.12 -13.58 -9.45
C ASP A 68 1.26 -14.06 -8.56
N ASN A 69 1.27 -15.35 -8.26
CA ASN A 69 2.27 -15.95 -7.40
C ASN A 69 3.52 -16.42 -8.14
N SER A 70 3.62 -16.12 -9.43
CA SER A 70 4.80 -16.51 -10.20
C SER A 70 6.04 -15.77 -9.69
N ARG A 71 7.20 -16.42 -9.91
CA ARG A 71 8.47 -15.92 -9.41
C ARG A 71 8.83 -14.54 -9.95
N ASN A 72 8.35 -14.21 -11.14
CA ASN A 72 8.69 -12.97 -11.82
C ASN A 72 7.56 -11.93 -11.75
N SER A 73 6.51 -12.17 -10.95
CA SER A 73 5.42 -11.23 -10.84
C SER A 73 5.88 -9.95 -10.14
N ARG A 74 5.21 -8.85 -10.45
CA ARG A 74 5.48 -7.57 -9.79
C ARG A 74 5.19 -7.67 -8.30
N LEU A 75 4.15 -8.38 -7.91
CA LEU A 75 3.83 -8.61 -6.51
C LEU A 75 4.96 -9.34 -5.81
N ARG A 76 5.48 -10.41 -6.41
CA ARG A 76 6.57 -11.17 -5.83
C ARG A 76 7.82 -10.32 -5.66
N MET A 77 8.15 -9.52 -6.67
CA MET A 77 9.31 -8.63 -6.61
C MET A 77 9.16 -7.60 -5.51
N PHE A 78 7.98 -7.01 -5.37
CA PHE A 78 7.69 -6.05 -4.32
C PHE A 78 7.84 -6.69 -2.93
N LEU A 79 7.30 -7.89 -2.77
CA LEU A 79 7.41 -8.61 -1.49
C LEU A 79 8.84 -9.01 -1.18
N GLU A 80 9.64 -9.37 -2.19
CA GLU A 80 11.05 -9.67 -1.98
C GLU A 80 11.84 -8.44 -1.54
N ASP A 81 11.52 -7.27 -2.08
CA ASP A 81 12.16 -6.03 -1.67
C ASP A 81 11.87 -5.73 -0.19
N LEU A 82 10.68 -6.08 0.26
CA LEU A 82 10.22 -5.78 1.62
C LEU A 82 10.64 -6.83 2.63
N LEU A 83 10.55 -8.11 2.28
CA LEU A 83 10.76 -9.23 3.19
C LEU A 83 12.12 -9.90 3.03
N GLY A 84 12.77 -9.69 1.90
CA GLY A 84 14.04 -10.34 1.58
C GLY A 84 13.86 -11.67 0.87
N LYS A 85 14.85 -12.04 0.07
CA LYS A 85 14.81 -13.29 -0.69
C LYS A 85 14.87 -14.51 0.22
N GLN A 86 15.57 -14.40 1.35
CA GLN A 86 15.70 -15.51 2.29
C GLN A 86 14.36 -15.92 2.87
N PHE A 87 13.48 -14.95 3.12
CA PHE A 87 12.14 -15.24 3.62
C PHE A 87 11.42 -16.20 2.68
N PHE A 88 11.50 -15.96 1.37
CA PHE A 88 10.83 -16.80 0.39
C PHE A 88 11.49 -18.17 0.24
N ALA A 89 12.81 -18.24 0.38
CA ALA A 89 13.51 -19.52 0.38
C ALA A 89 13.09 -20.37 1.59
N ASP A 90 12.94 -19.74 2.74
CA ASP A 90 12.56 -20.43 3.98
C ASP A 90 11.09 -20.89 3.96
N HIS A 91 10.26 -20.28 3.13
CA HIS A 91 8.83 -20.59 3.06
C HIS A 91 8.43 -21.22 1.72
N ALA A 92 9.39 -21.79 1.01
CA ALA A 92 9.13 -22.44 -0.28
C ALA A 92 8.02 -23.49 -0.14
N ASP A 93 7.13 -23.53 -1.12
CA ASP A 93 5.99 -24.46 -1.17
C ASP A 93 5.00 -24.33 -0.01
N GLN A 94 5.01 -23.19 0.66
CA GLN A 94 4.07 -22.88 1.72
C GLN A 94 3.15 -21.74 1.32
N ASN A 95 1.93 -21.77 1.82
CA ASN A 95 1.04 -20.62 1.73
C ASN A 95 1.33 -19.68 2.88
N ILE A 96 1.45 -18.40 2.59
CA ILE A 96 1.66 -17.39 3.62
C ILE A 96 0.47 -16.44 3.63
N ASP A 97 0.06 -16.03 4.83
CA ASP A 97 -0.97 -15.03 5.01
C ASP A 97 -0.30 -13.66 5.03
N LEU A 98 -0.51 -12.88 3.98
CA LEU A 98 0.13 -11.57 3.84
C LEU A 98 -0.26 -10.62 4.96
N ASN A 99 -1.49 -10.68 5.45
CA ASN A 99 -1.89 -9.84 6.58
C ASN A 99 -1.10 -10.20 7.84
N THR A 100 -0.86 -11.48 8.07
CA THR A 100 -0.09 -11.92 9.24
C THR A 100 1.36 -11.45 9.16
N VAL A 101 1.95 -11.55 7.98
CA VAL A 101 3.37 -11.25 7.79
C VAL A 101 3.64 -9.75 7.69
N LEU A 102 2.76 -9.00 7.03
CA LEU A 102 3.01 -7.61 6.67
C LEU A 102 2.31 -6.59 7.55
N ARG A 103 1.26 -6.96 8.24
CA ARG A 103 0.50 -6.01 9.04
C ARG A 103 1.37 -5.35 10.09
N ASN A 104 1.28 -4.03 10.17
CA ASN A 104 2.07 -3.18 11.06
C ASN A 104 3.57 -3.16 10.76
N LYS A 105 3.97 -3.66 9.59
CA LYS A 105 5.37 -3.61 9.19
C LYS A 105 5.71 -2.21 8.73
N TRP A 106 6.83 -1.71 9.22
CA TRP A 106 7.36 -0.41 8.80
C TRP A 106 8.20 -0.55 7.55
N CYS A 107 8.13 0.47 6.71
CA CYS A 107 8.88 0.50 5.45
C CYS A 107 9.04 1.94 5.00
N GLU A 108 9.85 2.14 3.97
CA GLU A 108 9.89 3.39 3.24
C GLU A 108 9.30 3.13 1.85
N ILE A 109 8.48 4.04 1.40
CA ILE A 109 7.87 3.93 0.08
C ILE A 109 8.24 5.13 -0.77
N ASP A 110 8.50 4.86 -2.04
CA ASP A 110 8.81 5.89 -3.02
C ASP A 110 7.53 6.19 -3.79
N LEU A 111 7.04 7.41 -3.65
CA LEU A 111 5.78 7.84 -4.27
C LEU A 111 6.07 8.62 -5.54
N ILE A 112 5.37 8.24 -6.59
CA ILE A 112 5.40 8.97 -7.85
C ILE A 112 3.98 9.39 -8.22
N HIS A 113 3.88 10.44 -9.01
CA HIS A 113 2.60 10.88 -9.55
C HIS A 113 2.33 10.18 -10.88
N GLY A 114 1.16 9.59 -10.98
CA GLY A 114 0.67 9.03 -12.22
C GLY A 114 -0.05 10.09 -13.04
N LYS A 115 -0.88 9.61 -13.97
CA LYS A 115 -1.64 10.49 -14.84
C LYS A 115 -2.61 11.34 -14.02
N HIS A 116 -2.62 12.63 -14.28
CA HIS A 116 -3.55 13.57 -13.63
C HIS A 116 -4.86 13.62 -14.43
N ASP A 117 -5.94 13.25 -13.79
CA ASP A 117 -7.29 13.40 -14.34
C ASP A 117 -7.80 14.77 -13.92
N GLU A 118 -8.27 15.56 -14.88
CA GLU A 118 -8.79 16.90 -14.62
C GLU A 118 -9.94 16.96 -13.63
N LYS A 119 -10.60 15.83 -13.40
CA LYS A 119 -11.68 15.73 -12.41
C LYS A 119 -11.20 15.83 -10.97
N PHE A 120 -9.90 15.67 -10.75
CA PHE A 120 -9.31 15.68 -9.41
C PHE A 120 -8.29 16.80 -9.29
N ASP A 121 -8.17 17.32 -8.09
CA ASP A 121 -7.23 18.40 -7.77
C ASP A 121 -5.77 17.97 -7.78
N TRP A 122 -5.53 16.68 -7.75
CA TRP A 122 -4.19 16.13 -7.53
C TRP A 122 -3.99 14.89 -8.39
N PRO A 123 -2.78 14.69 -8.90
CA PRO A 123 -2.51 13.47 -9.66
C PRO A 123 -2.62 12.22 -8.81
N LEU A 124 -2.85 11.10 -9.47
CA LEU A 124 -2.86 9.80 -8.81
C LEU A 124 -1.49 9.53 -8.20
N VAL A 125 -1.47 9.16 -6.92
CA VAL A 125 -0.24 8.85 -6.20
C VAL A 125 0.00 7.35 -6.25
N LEU A 126 1.15 6.94 -6.75
CA LEU A 126 1.51 5.54 -6.93
C LEU A 126 2.73 5.20 -6.08
N VAL A 127 2.73 4.00 -5.51
CA VAL A 127 3.90 3.46 -4.82
C VAL A 127 4.77 2.76 -5.85
N GLU A 128 5.95 3.30 -6.14
CA GLU A 128 6.85 2.73 -7.13
C GLU A 128 7.78 1.69 -6.52
N ASN A 129 8.40 2.03 -5.40
CA ASN A 129 9.35 1.14 -4.73
C ASN A 129 9.04 1.07 -3.24
N VAL A 130 9.48 -0.02 -2.62
CA VAL A 130 9.37 -0.21 -1.19
C VAL A 130 10.72 -0.68 -0.65
N TYR A 131 11.08 -0.18 0.53
CA TYR A 131 12.31 -0.55 1.21
C TYR A 131 11.98 -0.89 2.65
N PRO A 132 12.56 -1.97 3.21
CA PRO A 132 12.37 -2.25 4.63
C PRO A 132 12.93 -1.12 5.47
N SER A 133 12.25 -0.81 6.57
CA SER A 133 12.66 0.26 7.46
C SER A 133 12.27 -0.09 8.89
N PRO A 134 13.07 0.30 9.88
CA PRO A 134 12.67 0.09 11.27
C PRO A 134 11.54 1.02 11.65
N GLU A 135 10.86 0.69 12.74
CA GLU A 135 9.88 1.58 13.34
C GLU A 135 10.52 2.94 13.62
N PRO A 136 9.85 4.06 13.28
CA PRO A 136 10.44 5.38 13.51
C PRO A 136 10.64 5.63 15.00
N LYS A 137 11.72 6.32 15.31
CA LYS A 137 11.99 6.75 16.67
C LYS A 137 11.02 7.87 17.02
N GLU A 138 10.75 8.03 18.31
CA GLU A 138 9.86 9.06 18.80
C GLU A 138 10.21 10.45 18.29
N ASP A 139 11.49 10.74 18.16
CA ASP A 139 11.99 12.02 17.64
C ASP A 139 11.54 12.30 16.22
N GLU A 140 11.38 11.27 15.41
CA GLU A 140 11.02 11.41 14.00
C GLU A 140 9.54 11.78 13.83
N THR A 141 8.73 11.51 14.84
CA THR A 141 7.30 11.77 14.78
C THR A 141 6.91 13.10 15.41
N LYS A 142 7.79 13.75 16.14
CA LYS A 142 7.52 14.97 16.89
C LYS A 142 7.87 16.28 16.17
N LYS A 143 8.30 16.20 14.95
CA LYS A 143 8.67 17.41 14.23
C LYS A 143 7.60 17.90 13.30
#